data_2fb073e9e86f672c292359d7ba2b0e4a
#
_entry.id   2fb073e9e86f672c292359d7ba2b0e4a
#
_cell.length_a   1.000
_cell.length_b   1.000
_cell.length_c   1.000
_cell.angle_alpha   90.00
_cell.angle_beta   90.00
_cell.angle_gamma   90.00
#
_symmetry.space_group_name_H-M   'P 1'
#
loop_
_entity.id
_entity.type
_entity.pdbx_description
1 polymer ?
#
loop_
_entity_poly.entity_id
_entity_poly.type
_entity_poly.pdbx_seq_one_letter_code
_entity_poly.pdbx_strand_id
1 'polypeptide(L)' 'MNTNYDSILPQGVIFNLKDIDSFGIIKIDMMKKLVFKKQIEFIKIGRKVHIARSELIRYLESRTVRTVS' A
#
# COMPACT_ATOMS: atom_id res chain seq x y z
N MET A 1 -7.44 -14.45 13.59
CA MET A 1 -6.55 -14.85 12.49
C MET A 1 -5.88 -13.62 11.91
N ASN A 2 -4.59 -13.65 11.73
CA ASN A 2 -3.86 -12.51 11.17
C ASN A 2 -3.77 -12.64 9.65
N THR A 3 -4.07 -11.56 8.97
CA THR A 3 -3.88 -11.51 7.53
C THR A 3 -2.39 -11.40 7.22
N ASN A 4 -1.90 -12.31 6.39
CA ASN A 4 -0.51 -12.28 5.96
C ASN A 4 -0.42 -11.56 4.61
N TYR A 5 -0.26 -10.25 4.65
CA TYR A 5 -0.18 -9.46 3.42
C TYR A 5 1.05 -9.79 2.59
N ASP A 6 2.11 -10.27 3.24
CA ASP A 6 3.31 -10.65 2.52
C ASP A 6 3.06 -11.81 1.56
N SER A 7 2.14 -12.71 1.89
CA SER A 7 1.83 -13.85 1.03
C SER A 7 0.82 -13.52 -0.07
N ILE A 8 0.02 -12.46 0.08
CA ILE A 8 -1.04 -12.14 -0.88
C ILE A 8 -0.68 -11.00 -1.83
N LEU A 9 0.33 -10.20 -1.51
CA LEU A 9 0.78 -9.14 -2.40
C LEU A 9 1.77 -9.68 -3.43
N PRO A 10 1.76 -9.12 -4.65
CA PRO A 10 2.77 -9.50 -5.64
C PRO A 10 4.19 -9.27 -5.12
N GLN A 11 5.13 -10.05 -5.60
CA GLN A 11 6.53 -9.85 -5.29
C GLN A 11 7.05 -8.58 -5.96
N GLY A 12 8.01 -7.93 -5.33
CA GLY A 12 8.61 -6.70 -5.83
C GLY A 12 9.19 -5.89 -4.70
N VAL A 13 9.84 -4.79 -5.05
CA VAL A 13 10.45 -3.90 -4.06
C VAL A 13 9.61 -2.64 -3.88
N ILE A 14 9.24 -2.02 -5.00
CA ILE A 14 8.40 -0.82 -5.00
C ILE A 14 7.35 -0.95 -6.07
N PHE A 15 6.22 -0.27 -5.88
CA PHE A 15 5.11 -0.26 -6.83
C PHE A 15 4.70 1.18 -7.10
N ASN A 16 4.32 1.49 -8.35
CA ASN A 16 3.70 2.78 -8.62
C ASN A 16 2.21 2.73 -8.22
N LEU A 17 1.54 3.88 -8.25
CA LEU A 17 0.15 3.94 -7.78
C LEU A 17 -0.81 3.16 -8.67
N LYS A 18 -0.53 3.09 -9.97
CA LYS A 18 -1.35 2.30 -10.90
C LYS A 18 -1.21 0.81 -10.62
N ASP A 19 0.00 0.36 -10.28
CA ASP A 19 0.21 -1.04 -9.92
C ASP A 19 -0.63 -1.41 -8.71
N ILE A 20 -0.62 -0.56 -7.69
CA ILE A 20 -1.37 -0.82 -6.46
C ILE A 20 -2.88 -0.86 -6.74
N ASP A 21 -3.37 0.06 -7.58
CA ASP A 21 -4.78 0.03 -8.00
C ASP A 21 -5.11 -1.29 -8.69
N SER A 22 -4.22 -1.76 -9.57
CA SER A 22 -4.44 -3.01 -10.30
C SER A 22 -4.50 -4.24 -9.40
N PHE A 23 -3.90 -4.17 -8.20
CA PHE A 23 -3.99 -5.27 -7.24
C PHE A 23 -5.38 -5.42 -6.64
N GLY A 24 -6.26 -4.41 -6.82
CA GLY A 24 -7.61 -4.46 -6.30
C GLY A 24 -7.74 -4.22 -4.81
N ILE A 25 -6.69 -3.70 -4.17
CA ILE A 25 -6.67 -3.48 -2.73
C ILE A 25 -7.05 -2.05 -2.38
N ILE A 26 -6.38 -1.08 -3.01
CA ILE A 26 -6.60 0.35 -2.77
C ILE A 26 -6.69 1.05 -4.11
N LYS A 27 -7.72 1.83 -4.30
CA LYS A 27 -7.89 2.58 -5.55
C LYS A 27 -6.90 3.74 -5.62
N ILE A 28 -6.54 4.11 -6.85
CA ILE A 28 -5.53 5.14 -7.10
C ILE A 28 -5.90 6.48 -6.46
N ASP A 29 -7.19 6.84 -6.45
CA ASP A 29 -7.62 8.11 -5.85
C ASP A 29 -7.35 8.13 -4.35
N MET A 30 -7.56 7.01 -3.68
CA MET A 30 -7.27 6.89 -2.27
C MET A 30 -5.77 6.94 -2.01
N MET A 31 -4.97 6.28 -2.86
CA MET A 31 -3.51 6.34 -2.74
C MET A 31 -3.00 7.77 -2.89
N LYS A 32 -3.56 8.53 -3.84
CA LYS A 32 -3.18 9.93 -4.01
C LYS A 32 -3.49 10.76 -2.76
N LYS A 33 -4.62 10.50 -2.11
CA LYS A 33 -4.96 11.19 -0.87
C LYS A 33 -3.99 10.85 0.25
N LEU A 34 -3.63 9.57 0.38
CA LEU A 34 -2.69 9.13 1.41
C LEU A 34 -1.32 9.79 1.23
N VAL A 35 -0.84 9.85 0.00
CA VAL A 35 0.43 10.49 -0.33
C VAL A 35 0.35 11.99 -0.04
N PHE A 36 -0.70 12.64 -0.49
CA PHE A 36 -0.88 14.09 -0.30
C PHE A 36 -0.92 14.44 1.19
N LYS A 37 -1.62 13.66 1.99
CA LYS A 37 -1.73 13.90 3.43
C LYS A 37 -0.54 13.35 4.22
N LYS A 38 0.42 12.76 3.54
CA LYS A 38 1.61 12.16 4.16
C LYS A 38 1.27 11.11 5.20
N GLN A 39 0.22 10.35 4.95
CA GLN A 39 -0.21 9.25 5.82
C GLN A 39 0.44 7.92 5.44
N ILE A 40 1.18 7.89 4.34
CA ILE A 40 1.94 6.74 3.90
C ILE A 40 3.27 7.25 3.36
N GLU A 41 4.35 6.54 3.65
CA GLU A 41 5.65 6.91 3.11
C GLU A 41 5.73 6.58 1.63
N PHE A 42 6.35 7.45 0.87
CA PHE A 42 6.46 7.25 -0.57
C PHE A 42 7.86 7.61 -1.06
N ILE A 43 8.19 7.07 -2.21
CA ILE A 43 9.48 7.30 -2.89
C ILE A 43 9.17 8.03 -4.18
N LYS A 44 9.78 9.19 -4.38
CA LYS A 44 9.61 9.95 -5.62
C LYS A 44 10.81 9.71 -6.52
N ILE A 45 10.54 9.08 -7.67
CA ILE A 45 11.56 8.83 -8.68
C ILE A 45 11.19 9.61 -9.92
N GLY A 46 11.98 10.66 -10.21
CA GLY A 46 11.58 11.60 -11.24
C GLY A 46 10.29 12.30 -10.84
N ARG A 47 9.26 12.16 -11.66
CA ARG A 47 7.94 12.74 -11.39
C ARG A 47 6.95 11.71 -10.85
N LYS A 48 7.35 10.46 -10.73
CA LYS A 48 6.45 9.38 -10.33
C LYS A 48 6.61 9.04 -8.87
N VAL A 49 5.48 8.81 -8.23
CA VAL A 49 5.43 8.38 -6.83
C VAL A 49 5.35 6.86 -6.79
N HIS A 50 6.16 6.27 -5.91
CA HIS A 50 6.19 4.83 -5.69
C HIS A 50 6.03 4.55 -4.21
N ILE A 51 5.49 3.39 -3.89
CA ILE A 51 5.32 2.93 -2.52
C ILE A 51 6.12 1.65 -2.37
N ALA A 52 6.97 1.59 -1.34
CA ALA A 52 7.70 0.37 -1.04
C ALA A 52 6.73 -0.73 -0.63
N ARG A 53 7.00 -1.96 -1.05
CA ARG A 53 6.15 -3.11 -0.71
C ARG A 53 6.01 -3.24 0.81
N SER A 54 7.10 -3.07 1.53
CA SER A 54 7.08 -3.13 3.00
C SER A 54 6.21 -2.04 3.61
N GLU A 55 6.21 -0.84 3.04
CA GLU A 55 5.38 0.26 3.54
C GLU A 55 3.91 0.00 3.26
N LEU A 56 3.60 -0.56 2.09
CA LEU A 56 2.22 -0.94 1.76
C LEU A 56 1.70 -1.97 2.75
N ILE A 57 2.52 -2.96 3.08
CA ILE A 57 2.17 -3.99 4.07
C ILE A 57 1.93 -3.33 5.43
N ARG A 58 2.83 -2.45 5.86
CA ARG A 58 2.69 -1.75 7.13
C ARG A 58 1.38 -0.96 7.19
N TYR A 59 1.06 -0.24 6.11
CA TYR A 59 -0.18 0.54 6.05
C TYR A 59 -1.41 -0.37 6.16
N LEU A 60 -1.43 -1.46 5.40
CA LEU A 60 -2.55 -2.40 5.44
C LEU A 60 -2.69 -3.02 6.82
N GLU A 61 -1.59 -3.38 7.46
CA GLU A 61 -1.64 -3.92 8.81
C GLU A 61 -2.17 -2.89 9.81
N SER A 62 -1.79 -1.64 9.65
CA SER A 62 -2.25 -0.57 10.55
C SER A 62 -3.74 -0.29 10.42
N ARG A 63 -4.34 -0.66 9.27
CA ARG A 63 -5.77 -0.46 9.01
C ARG A 63 -6.59 -1.72 9.17
N THR A 64 -5.96 -2.83 9.49
CA THR A 64 -6.66 -4.08 9.69
C THR A 64 -7.37 -4.05 11.04
N VAL A 65 -8.69 -4.24 11.00
CA VAL A 65 -9.48 -4.36 12.21
C VAL A 65 -9.57 -5.84 12.54
N ARG A 66 -9.03 -6.19 13.70
CA ARG A 66 -9.05 -7.59 14.14
C ARG A 66 -10.31 -7.81 14.96
N THR A 67 -11.03 -8.85 14.60
CA THR A 67 -12.21 -9.24 15.36
C THR A 67 -11.85 -10.35 16.34
N VAL A 68 -12.41 -10.26 17.53
CA VAL A 68 -12.27 -11.32 18.54
C VAL A 68 -13.56 -12.13 18.50
N SER A 69 -13.40 -13.40 18.20
CA SER A 69 -14.56 -14.29 18.17
C SER A 69 -14.56 -15.20 19.39
#